data_e4d7107a958d8d7e491a8f21e8f62d9e
#
_entry.id   e4d7107a958d8d7e491a8f21e8f62d9e
#
_cell.length_a   1.000
_cell.length_b   1.000
_cell.length_c   1.000
_cell.angle_alpha   90.00
_cell.angle_beta   90.00
_cell.angle_gamma   90.00
#
_symmetry.space_group_name_H-M   'P 1'
#
loop_
_entity.id
_entity.type
_entity.pdbx_description
1 polymer ?
#
loop_
_entity_poly.entity_id
_entity_poly.type
_entity_poly.pdbx_seq_one_letter_code
_entity_poly.pdbx_strand_id
1 'polypeptide(L)'
;ETGKTLVATLPAYLNALSERGVHIVTVNDYLAKRDAEWNAPIFEFHGLRVDCIDKHESNSKDRINAYNADITYGTNNEFGFDYLRDNMVREKGELVQREHNFAMVDEVDSVLIDEARTPLIISGPVPRGDDHEFFELKPRVQKLFDLQKKLVTQYLAEAKKLISEGNE
;
A
#
# COMPACT_ATOMS: atom_id res chain seq x y z
N GLU A 1 15.96 -15.48 -5.32
CA GLU A 1 15.19 -14.63 -6.27
C GLU A 1 15.41 -15.14 -7.68
N THR A 2 14.33 -15.39 -8.40
CA THR A 2 14.32 -16.20 -9.63
C THR A 2 14.51 -15.39 -10.92
N GLY A 3 15.12 -14.20 -10.86
CA GLY A 3 15.33 -13.35 -12.05
C GLY A 3 14.02 -12.73 -12.61
N LYS A 4 12.91 -12.80 -11.88
CA LYS A 4 11.61 -12.24 -12.30
C LYS A 4 11.70 -10.75 -12.64
N THR A 5 12.42 -9.98 -11.84
CA THR A 5 12.62 -8.53 -12.05
C THR A 5 13.21 -8.22 -13.42
N LEU A 6 14.20 -9.01 -13.89
CA LEU A 6 14.78 -8.82 -15.21
C LEU A 6 13.84 -9.31 -16.32
N VAL A 7 13.19 -10.47 -16.14
CA VAL A 7 12.23 -11.00 -17.13
C VAL A 7 11.04 -10.04 -17.32
N ALA A 8 10.63 -9.35 -16.27
CA ALA A 8 9.56 -8.35 -16.31
C ALA A 8 9.84 -7.19 -17.29
N THR A 9 11.10 -6.92 -17.61
CA THR A 9 11.45 -5.86 -18.57
C THR A 9 10.91 -6.13 -19.97
N LEU A 10 10.81 -7.39 -20.39
CA LEU A 10 10.35 -7.76 -21.73
C LEU A 10 8.88 -7.37 -21.98
N PRO A 11 7.90 -7.83 -21.19
CA PRO A 11 6.51 -7.42 -21.37
C PRO A 11 6.29 -5.94 -21.06
N ALA A 12 7.05 -5.35 -20.12
CA ALA A 12 6.98 -3.93 -19.83
C ALA A 12 7.40 -3.10 -21.06
N TYR A 13 8.54 -3.42 -21.68
CA TYR A 13 9.01 -2.78 -22.90
C TYR A 13 7.99 -2.88 -24.03
N LEU A 14 7.51 -4.09 -24.31
CA LEU A 14 6.55 -4.33 -25.40
C LEU A 14 5.27 -3.47 -25.26
N ASN A 15 4.74 -3.39 -24.04
CA ASN A 15 3.52 -2.62 -23.79
C ASN A 15 3.77 -1.11 -23.72
N ALA A 16 4.98 -0.68 -23.32
CA ALA A 16 5.37 0.73 -23.30
C ALA A 16 5.45 1.34 -24.70
N LEU A 17 5.73 0.56 -25.74
CA LEU A 17 5.74 1.03 -27.14
C LEU A 17 4.40 1.61 -27.60
N SER A 18 3.32 1.33 -26.89
CA SER A 18 2.00 1.94 -27.19
C SER A 18 1.89 3.41 -26.72
N GLU A 19 2.86 3.94 -25.97
CA GLU A 19 2.90 5.27 -25.36
C GLU A 19 1.75 5.57 -24.39
N ARG A 20 0.95 4.55 -24.04
CA ARG A 20 -0.21 4.69 -23.14
C ARG A 20 0.10 4.45 -21.67
N GLY A 21 1.33 4.05 -21.35
CA GLY A 21 1.81 3.80 -20.01
C GLY A 21 1.69 2.37 -19.53
N VAL A 22 2.70 1.99 -18.77
CA VAL A 22 2.82 0.69 -18.11
C VAL A 22 3.01 0.93 -16.63
N HIS A 23 2.20 0.31 -15.79
CA HIS A 23 2.36 0.31 -14.34
C HIS A 23 2.99 -1.01 -13.90
N ILE A 24 4.06 -0.92 -13.10
CA ILE A 24 4.67 -2.08 -12.45
C ILE A 24 4.43 -1.94 -10.95
N VAL A 25 3.60 -2.85 -10.44
CA VAL A 25 3.10 -2.81 -9.06
C VAL A 25 3.86 -3.81 -8.21
N THR A 26 4.42 -3.34 -7.09
CA THR A 26 5.14 -4.15 -6.10
C THR A 26 4.51 -4.03 -4.72
N VAL A 27 4.97 -4.84 -3.76
CA VAL A 27 4.40 -4.88 -2.40
C VAL A 27 4.98 -3.83 -1.45
N ASN A 28 6.16 -3.27 -1.73
CA ASN A 28 6.78 -2.27 -0.86
C ASN A 28 7.59 -1.24 -1.65
N ASP A 29 7.79 -0.09 -1.02
CA ASP A 29 8.45 1.08 -1.59
C ASP A 29 9.95 0.85 -1.88
N TYR A 30 10.63 0.03 -1.09
CA TYR A 30 12.02 -0.32 -1.34
C TYR A 30 12.18 -1.07 -2.67
N LEU A 31 11.32 -2.07 -2.92
CA LEU A 31 11.34 -2.83 -4.18
C LEU A 31 10.96 -1.94 -5.35
N ALA A 32 9.94 -1.10 -5.22
CA ALA A 32 9.51 -0.18 -6.27
C ALA A 32 10.67 0.74 -6.69
N LYS A 33 11.34 1.36 -5.74
CA LYS A 33 12.49 2.27 -6.00
C LYS A 33 13.69 1.53 -6.57
N ARG A 34 14.07 0.40 -5.96
CA ARG A 34 15.21 -0.43 -6.39
C ARG A 34 15.04 -0.92 -7.82
N ASP A 35 13.87 -1.49 -8.13
CA ASP A 35 13.62 -2.11 -9.43
C ASP A 35 13.46 -1.07 -10.52
N ALA A 36 12.87 0.09 -10.22
CA ALA A 36 12.85 1.23 -11.12
C ALA A 36 14.27 1.67 -11.48
N GLU A 37 15.13 1.89 -10.49
CA GLU A 37 16.52 2.32 -10.71
C GLU A 37 17.36 1.27 -11.44
N TRP A 38 17.19 0.01 -11.09
CA TRP A 38 17.97 -1.08 -11.68
C TRP A 38 17.61 -1.34 -13.14
N ASN A 39 16.32 -1.25 -13.48
CA ASN A 39 15.85 -1.50 -14.84
C ASN A 39 15.84 -0.23 -15.73
N ALA A 40 15.87 0.97 -15.14
CA ALA A 40 15.86 2.23 -15.88
C ALA A 40 16.89 2.28 -17.03
N PRO A 41 18.18 1.88 -16.86
CA PRO A 41 19.17 1.92 -17.94
C PRO A 41 18.77 1.11 -19.17
N ILE A 42 18.04 -0.01 -18.98
CA ILE A 42 17.57 -0.86 -20.09
C ILE A 42 16.52 -0.08 -20.91
N PHE A 43 15.54 0.50 -20.22
CA PHE A 43 14.45 1.22 -20.87
C PHE A 43 14.90 2.55 -21.49
N GLU A 44 15.75 3.30 -20.78
CA GLU A 44 16.30 4.58 -21.23
C GLU A 44 17.20 4.41 -22.47
N PHE A 45 17.93 3.30 -22.58
CA PHE A 45 18.68 2.95 -23.80
C PHE A 45 17.76 2.86 -25.02
N HIS A 46 16.52 2.47 -24.83
CA HIS A 46 15.50 2.41 -25.89
C HIS A 46 14.65 3.68 -26.00
N GLY A 47 15.01 4.75 -25.30
CA GLY A 47 14.33 6.05 -25.35
C GLY A 47 13.05 6.12 -24.52
N LEU A 48 12.78 5.15 -23.65
CA LEU A 48 11.62 5.14 -22.76
C LEU A 48 11.96 5.79 -21.40
N ARG A 49 11.02 6.56 -20.87
CA ARG A 49 11.13 7.18 -19.55
C ARG A 49 10.60 6.25 -18.47
N VAL A 50 11.34 6.17 -17.37
CA VAL A 50 10.98 5.38 -16.19
C VAL A 50 10.93 6.27 -14.97
N ASP A 51 9.92 6.11 -14.13
CA ASP A 51 9.88 6.78 -12.83
C ASP A 51 9.18 5.90 -11.79
N CYS A 52 9.26 6.31 -10.53
CA CYS A 52 8.66 5.61 -9.39
C CYS A 52 7.84 6.59 -8.55
N ILE A 53 6.53 6.35 -8.42
CA ILE A 53 5.63 7.22 -7.67
C ILE A 53 5.97 7.30 -6.18
N ASP A 54 6.54 6.25 -5.60
CA ASP A 54 6.95 6.22 -4.19
C ASP A 54 8.13 7.15 -3.87
N LYS A 55 8.72 7.81 -4.88
CA LYS A 55 9.75 8.84 -4.71
C LYS A 55 9.18 10.25 -4.55
N HIS A 56 7.92 10.44 -4.89
CA HIS A 56 7.28 11.75 -5.02
C HIS A 56 6.14 11.92 -4.02
N GLU A 57 5.96 13.12 -3.53
CA GLU A 57 4.85 13.47 -2.65
C GLU A 57 3.51 13.37 -3.37
N SER A 58 2.48 12.96 -2.62
CA SER A 58 1.11 12.86 -3.14
C SER A 58 0.63 14.21 -3.71
N ASN A 59 -0.09 14.17 -4.83
CA ASN A 59 -0.62 15.35 -5.53
C ASN A 59 0.44 16.36 -6.01
N SER A 60 1.74 15.99 -6.03
CA SER A 60 2.80 16.83 -6.56
C SER A 60 2.85 16.79 -8.08
N LYS A 61 3.45 17.84 -8.68
CA LYS A 61 3.73 17.84 -10.13
C LYS A 61 4.67 16.72 -10.54
N ASP A 62 5.62 16.39 -9.68
CA ASP A 62 6.58 15.32 -9.94
C ASP A 62 5.88 13.96 -9.96
N ARG A 63 4.86 13.76 -9.11
CA ARG A 63 4.04 12.56 -9.14
C ARG A 63 3.20 12.46 -10.41
N ILE A 64 2.64 13.55 -10.88
CA ILE A 64 1.96 13.61 -12.19
C ILE A 64 2.95 13.27 -13.32
N ASN A 65 4.17 13.81 -13.28
CA ASN A 65 5.22 13.50 -14.26
C ASN A 65 5.61 12.03 -14.24
N ALA A 66 5.66 11.40 -13.04
CA ALA A 66 5.92 9.99 -12.89
C ALA A 66 4.83 9.11 -13.53
N TYR A 67 3.55 9.47 -13.39
CA TYR A 67 2.47 8.80 -14.11
C TYR A 67 2.49 9.03 -15.64
N ASN A 68 3.09 10.11 -16.08
CA ASN A 68 3.29 10.38 -17.52
C ASN A 68 4.56 9.77 -18.09
N ALA A 69 5.35 9.05 -17.31
CA ALA A 69 6.45 8.22 -17.81
C ALA A 69 5.90 7.02 -18.61
N ASP A 70 6.73 6.45 -19.47
CA ASP A 70 6.34 5.27 -20.27
C ASP A 70 6.16 4.04 -19.38
N ILE A 71 6.99 3.95 -18.32
CA ILE A 71 6.95 2.90 -17.31
C ILE A 71 6.96 3.55 -15.92
N THR A 72 5.94 3.26 -15.15
CA THR A 72 5.75 3.79 -13.80
C THR A 72 5.78 2.65 -12.78
N TYR A 73 6.76 2.68 -11.89
CA TYR A 73 6.84 1.78 -10.74
C TYR A 73 6.10 2.36 -9.53
N GLY A 74 5.57 1.50 -8.68
CA GLY A 74 4.97 1.91 -7.42
C GLY A 74 4.42 0.75 -6.61
N THR A 75 4.08 1.05 -5.36
CA THR A 75 3.39 0.09 -4.50
C THR A 75 1.90 0.04 -4.81
N ASN A 76 1.30 -1.13 -4.56
CA ASN A 76 -0.14 -1.33 -4.68
C ASN A 76 -0.94 -0.28 -3.90
N ASN A 77 -0.50 0.05 -2.68
CA ASN A 77 -1.16 1.02 -1.82
C ASN A 77 -1.12 2.44 -2.41
N GLU A 78 0.03 2.87 -2.92
CA GLU A 78 0.18 4.21 -3.50
C GLU A 78 -0.64 4.38 -4.79
N PHE A 79 -0.64 3.38 -5.68
CA PHE A 79 -1.54 3.38 -6.83
C PHE A 79 -3.01 3.45 -6.42
N GLY A 80 -3.39 2.68 -5.41
CA GLY A 80 -4.75 2.67 -4.91
C GLY A 80 -5.15 3.97 -4.21
N PHE A 81 -4.27 4.57 -3.42
CA PHE A 81 -4.52 5.86 -2.78
C PHE A 81 -4.65 6.99 -3.81
N ASP A 82 -3.81 7.01 -4.85
CA ASP A 82 -3.93 8.01 -5.91
C ASP A 82 -5.24 7.84 -6.68
N TYR A 83 -5.64 6.60 -6.98
CA TYR A 83 -6.94 6.34 -7.59
C TYR A 83 -8.10 6.84 -6.75
N LEU A 84 -8.07 6.62 -5.43
CA LEU A 84 -9.10 7.12 -4.54
C LEU A 84 -9.10 8.65 -4.47
N ARG A 85 -7.93 9.30 -4.41
CA ARG A 85 -7.81 10.76 -4.43
C ARG A 85 -8.35 11.34 -5.73
N ASP A 86 -8.00 10.77 -6.87
CA ASP A 86 -8.48 11.20 -8.18
C ASP A 86 -10.01 11.10 -8.32
N ASN A 87 -10.64 10.11 -7.66
CA ASN A 87 -12.10 10.01 -7.64
C ASN A 87 -12.77 11.08 -6.74
N MET A 88 -12.01 11.81 -5.93
CA MET A 88 -12.54 12.88 -5.08
C MET A 88 -12.32 14.28 -5.65
N VAL A 89 -11.51 14.44 -6.70
CA VAL A 89 -11.27 15.74 -7.33
C VAL A 89 -12.51 16.27 -8.05
N ARG A 90 -12.61 17.58 -8.16
CA ARG A 90 -13.74 18.24 -8.83
C ARG A 90 -13.47 18.58 -10.29
N GLU A 91 -12.22 18.79 -10.63
CA GLU A 91 -11.79 19.19 -11.97
C GLU A 91 -10.79 18.19 -12.55
N LYS A 92 -10.91 17.90 -13.84
CA LYS A 92 -10.00 16.97 -14.54
C LYS A 92 -8.53 17.38 -14.46
N GLY A 93 -8.25 18.67 -14.32
CA GLY A 93 -6.87 19.18 -14.20
C GLY A 93 -6.19 18.85 -12.88
N GLU A 94 -6.93 18.37 -11.88
CA GLU A 94 -6.41 17.95 -10.58
C GLU A 94 -6.06 16.46 -10.53
N LEU A 95 -6.40 15.71 -11.60
CA LEU A 95 -6.08 14.28 -11.67
C LEU A 95 -4.58 14.06 -11.73
N VAL A 96 -4.10 13.11 -10.92
CA VAL A 96 -2.70 12.71 -10.87
C VAL A 96 -2.42 11.58 -11.83
N GLN A 97 -3.33 10.61 -11.91
CA GLN A 97 -3.21 9.46 -12.80
C GLN A 97 -3.76 9.81 -14.20
N ARG A 98 -3.15 9.21 -15.21
CA ARG A 98 -3.72 9.17 -16.56
C ARG A 98 -4.58 7.90 -16.74
N GLU A 99 -5.16 7.72 -17.91
CA GLU A 99 -5.90 6.51 -18.24
C GLU A 99 -5.04 5.25 -18.08
N HIS A 100 -5.63 4.23 -17.45
CA HIS A 100 -4.97 2.95 -17.24
C HIS A 100 -4.91 2.16 -18.54
N ASN A 101 -3.75 1.60 -18.88
CA ASN A 101 -3.55 0.80 -20.08
C ASN A 101 -3.10 -0.61 -19.76
N PHE A 102 -1.94 -0.75 -19.13
CA PHE A 102 -1.36 -2.05 -18.79
C PHE A 102 -0.77 -2.00 -17.40
N ALA A 103 -1.00 -3.04 -16.62
CA ALA A 103 -0.38 -3.20 -15.31
C ALA A 103 0.19 -4.61 -15.17
N MET A 104 1.37 -4.67 -14.58
CA MET A 104 2.01 -5.92 -14.16
C MET A 104 2.16 -5.89 -12.65
N VAL A 105 1.60 -6.89 -11.98
CA VAL A 105 1.58 -6.99 -10.51
C VAL A 105 2.54 -8.11 -10.09
N ASP A 106 3.57 -7.75 -9.33
CA ASP A 106 4.45 -8.72 -8.68
C ASP A 106 3.89 -9.09 -7.31
N GLU A 107 4.21 -10.30 -6.83
CA GLU A 107 3.70 -10.85 -5.57
C GLU A 107 2.16 -10.77 -5.49
N VAL A 108 1.50 -11.21 -6.54
CA VAL A 108 0.04 -11.06 -6.74
C VAL A 108 -0.79 -11.76 -5.65
N ASP A 109 -0.29 -12.83 -5.08
CA ASP A 109 -0.86 -13.53 -3.93
C ASP A 109 -0.90 -12.63 -2.69
N SER A 110 0.21 -11.95 -2.37
CA SER A 110 0.21 -10.97 -1.29
C SER A 110 -0.77 -9.83 -1.54
N VAL A 111 -0.78 -9.27 -2.74
CA VAL A 111 -1.62 -8.10 -3.08
C VAL A 111 -3.10 -8.45 -3.14
N LEU A 112 -3.47 -9.56 -3.80
CA LEU A 112 -4.87 -9.87 -4.13
C LEU A 112 -5.50 -10.92 -3.20
N ILE A 113 -4.71 -11.63 -2.41
CA ILE A 113 -5.20 -12.66 -1.49
C ILE A 113 -4.97 -12.26 -0.03
N ASP A 114 -3.70 -12.10 0.39
CA ASP A 114 -3.36 -11.87 1.79
C ASP A 114 -3.83 -10.49 2.27
N GLU A 115 -3.58 -9.45 1.48
CA GLU A 115 -3.96 -8.08 1.79
C GLU A 115 -5.33 -7.64 1.21
N ALA A 116 -6.01 -8.52 0.49
CA ALA A 116 -7.28 -8.21 -0.18
C ALA A 116 -8.38 -7.66 0.75
N ARG A 117 -8.29 -7.95 2.04
CA ARG A 117 -9.24 -7.47 3.07
C ARG A 117 -8.78 -6.19 3.77
N THR A 118 -7.57 -5.72 3.52
CA THR A 118 -7.05 -4.49 4.13
C THR A 118 -7.58 -3.30 3.35
N PRO A 119 -8.54 -2.51 3.90
CA PRO A 119 -9.11 -1.39 3.17
C PRO A 119 -8.09 -0.25 3.04
N LEU A 120 -8.03 0.36 1.87
CA LEU A 120 -7.37 1.64 1.69
C LEU A 120 -8.30 2.73 2.22
N ILE A 121 -7.91 3.38 3.32
CA ILE A 121 -8.72 4.40 3.97
C ILE A 121 -8.03 5.75 3.82
N ILE A 122 -8.69 6.70 3.16
CA ILE A 122 -8.30 8.11 3.18
C ILE A 122 -9.10 8.77 4.30
N SER A 123 -8.41 9.16 5.38
CA SER A 123 -8.99 9.93 6.47
C SER A 123 -8.38 11.33 6.50
N GLY A 124 -9.24 12.35 6.54
CA GLY A 124 -8.84 13.72 6.81
C GLY A 124 -9.02 14.07 8.28
N PRO A 125 -8.36 15.13 8.79
CA PRO A 125 -8.67 15.64 10.12
C PRO A 125 -10.14 16.05 10.15
N VAL A 126 -10.93 15.35 10.94
CA VAL A 126 -12.31 15.79 11.26
C VAL A 126 -12.17 16.97 12.21
N PRO A 127 -12.86 18.11 11.97
CA PRO A 127 -12.95 19.16 12.96
C PRO A 127 -13.43 18.51 14.27
N ARG A 128 -12.67 18.68 15.34
CA ARG A 128 -13.06 18.19 16.67
C ARG A 128 -14.39 18.84 17.03
N GLY A 129 -15.48 18.13 16.84
CA GLY A 129 -16.70 18.42 17.55
C GLY A 129 -16.41 18.19 19.02
N ASP A 130 -16.88 19.07 19.89
CA ASP A 130 -16.70 19.00 21.35
C ASP A 130 -17.36 17.77 22.00
N ASP A 131 -18.01 16.90 21.22
CA ASP A 131 -18.77 15.73 21.66
C ASP A 131 -17.99 14.41 21.57
N HIS A 132 -16.72 14.41 21.96
CA HIS A 132 -16.01 13.12 22.08
C HIS A 132 -16.34 12.47 23.42
N GLU A 133 -17.25 11.51 23.42
CA GLU A 133 -17.54 10.60 24.54
C GLU A 133 -16.30 9.82 25.03
N PHE A 134 -15.15 10.01 24.37
CA PHE A 134 -13.90 9.33 24.69
C PHE A 134 -13.49 9.52 26.17
N PHE A 135 -13.55 10.74 26.68
CA PHE A 135 -13.16 11.01 28.07
C PHE A 135 -14.17 10.45 29.08
N GLU A 136 -15.43 10.40 28.68
CA GLU A 136 -16.49 9.81 29.53
C GLU A 136 -16.44 8.28 29.51
N LEU A 137 -16.19 7.67 28.35
CA LEU A 137 -16.18 6.21 28.19
C LEU A 137 -14.85 5.57 28.63
N LYS A 138 -13.73 6.29 28.53
CA LYS A 138 -12.41 5.78 28.88
C LYS A 138 -12.34 5.10 30.26
N PRO A 139 -12.87 5.66 31.35
CA PRO A 139 -12.83 5.01 32.67
C PRO A 139 -13.61 3.69 32.71
N ARG A 140 -14.71 3.61 31.95
CA ARG A 140 -15.55 2.40 31.87
C ARG A 140 -14.82 1.30 31.11
N VAL A 141 -14.22 1.64 29.97
CA VAL A 141 -13.41 0.72 29.15
C VAL A 141 -12.20 0.25 29.93
N GLN A 142 -11.49 1.14 30.63
CA GLN A 142 -10.35 0.78 31.45
C GLN A 142 -10.73 -0.20 32.57
N LYS A 143 -11.85 0.04 33.25
CA LYS A 143 -12.36 -0.88 34.29
C LYS A 143 -12.67 -2.27 33.71
N LEU A 144 -13.28 -2.33 32.53
CA LEU A 144 -13.57 -3.60 31.86
C LEU A 144 -12.29 -4.36 31.52
N PHE A 145 -11.31 -3.66 30.95
CA PHE A 145 -10.00 -4.21 30.63
C PHE A 145 -9.28 -4.76 31.87
N ASP A 146 -9.27 -4.02 32.97
CA ASP A 146 -8.63 -4.45 34.21
C ASP A 146 -9.31 -5.68 34.82
N LEU A 147 -10.64 -5.75 34.77
CA LEU A 147 -11.40 -6.94 35.20
C LEU A 147 -11.08 -8.15 34.34
N GLN A 148 -11.05 -7.98 33.04
CA GLN A 148 -10.72 -9.07 32.11
C GLN A 148 -9.28 -9.55 32.35
N LYS A 149 -8.33 -8.64 32.48
CA LYS A 149 -6.92 -8.97 32.77
C LYS A 149 -6.79 -9.77 34.07
N LYS A 150 -7.49 -9.37 35.12
CA LYS A 150 -7.49 -10.08 36.41
C LYS A 150 -8.00 -11.50 36.24
N LEU A 151 -9.14 -11.66 35.56
CA LEU A 151 -9.78 -12.98 35.33
C LEU A 151 -8.86 -13.89 34.49
N VAL A 152 -8.30 -13.40 33.42
CA VAL A 152 -7.36 -14.16 32.57
C VAL A 152 -6.11 -14.57 33.36
N THR A 153 -5.60 -13.70 34.21
CA THR A 153 -4.43 -14.01 35.06
C THR A 153 -4.77 -15.14 36.07
N GLN A 154 -5.98 -15.13 36.63
CA GLN A 154 -6.44 -16.21 37.52
C GLN A 154 -6.53 -17.54 36.79
N TYR A 155 -7.19 -17.59 35.65
CA TYR A 155 -7.31 -18.83 34.85
C TYR A 155 -5.93 -19.34 34.37
N LEU A 156 -5.02 -18.43 34.00
CA LEU A 156 -3.67 -18.81 33.61
C LEU A 156 -2.90 -19.46 34.77
N ALA A 157 -3.06 -18.92 35.97
CA ALA A 157 -2.43 -19.49 37.18
C ALA A 157 -3.02 -20.86 37.52
N GLU A 158 -4.33 -20.99 37.41
CA GLU A 158 -5.04 -22.29 37.66
C GLU A 158 -4.63 -23.32 36.60
N ALA A 159 -4.61 -22.97 35.33
CA ALA A 159 -4.16 -23.86 34.26
C ALA A 159 -2.71 -24.34 34.47
N LYS A 160 -1.80 -23.40 34.81
CA LYS A 160 -0.41 -23.77 35.12
C LYS A 160 -0.30 -24.73 36.30
N LYS A 161 -1.13 -24.55 37.32
CA LYS A 161 -1.18 -25.46 38.49
C LYS A 161 -1.66 -26.85 38.08
N LEU A 162 -2.76 -26.95 37.33
CA LEU A 162 -3.29 -28.23 36.85
C LEU A 162 -2.29 -28.99 35.99
N ILE A 163 -1.60 -28.30 35.09
CA ILE A 163 -0.53 -28.88 34.26
C ILE A 163 0.61 -29.43 35.15
N SER A 164 1.01 -28.64 36.16
CA SER A 164 2.08 -29.09 37.07
C SER A 164 1.68 -30.30 37.98
N GLU A 165 0.39 -30.47 38.22
CA GLU A 165 -0.18 -31.60 38.98
C GLU A 165 -0.46 -32.85 38.11
N GLY A 166 -0.15 -32.75 36.77
CA GLY A 166 -0.29 -33.90 35.86
C GLY A 166 -1.74 -34.23 35.47
N ASN A 167 -2.65 -33.30 35.69
CA ASN A 167 -4.02 -33.41 35.18
C ASN A 167 -4.07 -32.78 33.78
N GLU A 168 -4.16 -33.62 32.74
CA GLU A 168 -4.47 -33.22 31.38
C GLU A 168 -5.95 -32.88 31.20
#